data_04558f6bd17fc66b46d40bf6caf7069d
#
_entry.id   04558f6bd17fc66b46d40bf6caf7069d
#
_cell.length_a   1.000
_cell.length_b   1.000
_cell.length_c   1.000
_cell.angle_alpha   90.00
_cell.angle_beta   90.00
_cell.angle_gamma   90.00
#
_symmetry.space_group_name_H-M   'P 1'
#
loop_
_entity.id
_entity.type
_entity.pdbx_description
1 polymer ?
#
loop_
_entity_poly.entity_id
_entity_poly.type
_entity_poly.pdbx_seq_one_letter_code
_entity_poly.pdbx_strand_id
1 'polypeptide(L)'
;MNPSVTVTTLLLLASSAFAQSAPPQEGPITCASPVGPGDTERTLKQRYGTDAVVQALPGAEGEKYRALVLFPKATDRRIAIAFTDDKAGRASGLTLRDAKTSRWSIGGITLGSSLAEVQKANGKPFLVSGFEWDYGGFVTDWKGGALSRPLQDGCIVTIRFGKKAGAPRSLSGDGVKVASDNATLVKWAPVVTEIGVNFPDE
;
A
#
# COMPACT_ATOMS: atom_id res chain seq x y z
N MET A 1 32.44 21.99 71.51
CA MET A 1 31.16 22.15 70.77
C MET A 1 31.47 21.97 69.29
N ASN A 2 31.22 20.76 68.73
CA ASN A 2 31.44 20.50 67.29
C ASN A 2 30.05 20.55 66.60
N PRO A 3 29.90 21.26 65.48
CA PRO A 3 28.65 21.20 64.71
C PRO A 3 28.69 20.02 63.71
N SER A 4 27.72 19.13 63.84
CA SER A 4 27.52 18.03 62.89
C SER A 4 26.93 18.60 61.57
N VAL A 5 27.63 18.38 60.47
CA VAL A 5 27.14 18.74 59.12
C VAL A 5 26.40 17.51 58.54
N THR A 6 25.09 17.66 58.38
CA THR A 6 24.25 16.65 57.71
C THR A 6 24.28 16.87 56.21
N VAL A 7 24.91 15.96 55.48
CA VAL A 7 24.90 15.98 54.00
C VAL A 7 23.63 15.27 53.51
N THR A 8 22.67 16.01 52.93
CA THR A 8 21.49 15.45 52.27
C THR A 8 21.81 15.14 50.84
N THR A 9 21.92 13.86 50.51
CA THR A 9 22.14 13.38 49.13
C THR A 9 20.80 13.39 48.35
N LEU A 10 20.69 14.29 47.39
CA LEU A 10 19.52 14.36 46.48
C LEU A 10 19.71 13.35 45.35
N LEU A 11 18.93 12.26 45.33
CA LEU A 11 18.85 11.33 44.23
C LEU A 11 18.03 11.92 43.07
N LEU A 12 18.69 12.33 42.01
CA LEU A 12 18.03 12.70 40.74
C LEU A 12 17.64 11.40 39.99
N LEU A 13 16.35 11.08 39.98
CA LEU A 13 15.76 10.06 39.12
C LEU A 13 15.68 10.60 37.68
N ALA A 14 16.59 10.19 36.83
CA ALA A 14 16.54 10.48 35.40
C ALA A 14 15.43 9.63 34.76
N SER A 15 14.28 10.20 34.47
CA SER A 15 13.24 9.58 33.69
C SER A 15 13.67 9.54 32.22
N SER A 16 14.03 8.36 31.73
CA SER A 16 14.28 8.12 30.30
C SER A 16 12.95 8.20 29.55
N ALA A 17 12.62 9.34 28.96
CA ALA A 17 11.53 9.47 28.02
C ALA A 17 11.94 8.72 26.73
N PHE A 18 11.32 7.58 26.48
CA PHE A 18 11.39 6.93 25.16
C PHE A 18 10.75 7.87 24.15
N ALA A 19 11.57 8.47 23.29
CA ALA A 19 11.09 9.24 22.15
C ALA A 19 10.33 8.29 21.21
N GLN A 20 9.01 8.30 21.25
CA GLN A 20 8.19 7.67 20.22
C GLN A 20 8.42 8.46 18.94
N SER A 21 9.01 7.78 17.94
CA SER A 21 9.11 8.37 16.60
C SER A 21 7.72 8.68 16.09
N ALA A 22 7.50 9.91 15.63
CA ALA A 22 6.24 10.30 15.00
C ALA A 22 5.92 9.35 13.85
N PRO A 23 4.64 9.02 13.61
CA PRO A 23 4.25 8.19 12.47
C PRO A 23 4.72 8.85 11.17
N PRO A 24 5.13 8.05 10.15
CA PRO A 24 5.56 8.58 8.86
C PRO A 24 4.50 9.54 8.28
N GLN A 25 4.98 10.66 7.73
CA GLN A 25 4.11 11.59 7.00
C GLN A 25 3.63 10.93 5.72
N GLU A 26 2.40 11.24 5.30
CA GLU A 26 1.86 10.78 4.02
C GLU A 26 2.71 11.30 2.86
N GLY A 27 2.79 10.49 1.79
CA GLY A 27 3.60 10.85 0.63
C GLY A 27 4.01 9.64 -0.19
N PRO A 28 5.24 9.62 -0.70
CA PRO A 28 5.71 8.49 -1.49
C PRO A 28 5.82 7.21 -0.65
N ILE A 29 5.24 6.13 -1.16
CA ILE A 29 5.49 4.78 -0.66
C ILE A 29 6.79 4.29 -1.27
N THR A 30 7.64 3.73 -0.41
CA THR A 30 8.86 3.02 -0.79
C THR A 30 8.81 1.59 -0.27
N CYS A 31 9.83 0.80 -0.52
CA CYS A 31 9.93 -0.55 0.05
C CYS A 31 10.14 -0.56 1.58
N ALA A 32 10.47 0.59 2.19
CA ALA A 32 10.74 0.72 3.62
C ALA A 32 9.72 1.60 4.37
N SER A 33 8.88 2.37 3.67
CA SER A 33 7.98 3.35 4.27
C SER A 33 6.65 3.48 3.49
N PRO A 34 5.52 3.58 4.18
CA PRO A 34 5.27 3.64 5.62
C PRO A 34 5.36 2.29 6.32
N VAL A 35 5.47 1.21 5.56
CA VAL A 35 5.58 -0.19 6.00
C VAL A 35 6.70 -0.84 5.20
N GLY A 36 7.52 -1.64 5.84
CA GLY A 36 8.59 -2.39 5.19
C GLY A 36 8.52 -3.91 5.47
N PRO A 37 9.32 -4.72 4.77
CA PRO A 37 9.29 -6.18 4.86
C PRO A 37 9.65 -6.73 6.26
N GLY A 38 10.42 -5.97 7.05
CA GLY A 38 10.75 -6.31 8.44
C GLY A 38 9.66 -5.98 9.47
N ASP A 39 8.61 -5.27 9.08
CA ASP A 39 7.54 -4.91 10.00
C ASP A 39 6.66 -6.11 10.35
N THR A 40 6.25 -6.17 11.61
CA THR A 40 5.29 -7.12 12.15
C THR A 40 4.04 -6.39 12.61
N GLU A 41 2.95 -7.10 12.86
CA GLU A 41 1.77 -6.49 13.47
C GLU A 41 2.12 -5.77 14.78
N ARG A 42 3.01 -6.33 15.58
CA ARG A 42 3.46 -5.73 16.84
C ARG A 42 4.15 -4.40 16.61
N THR A 43 5.14 -4.34 15.70
CA THR A 43 5.89 -3.10 15.43
C THR A 43 5.00 -2.02 14.84
N LEU A 44 4.07 -2.41 13.96
CA LEU A 44 3.10 -1.48 13.37
C LEU A 44 2.10 -0.95 14.41
N LYS A 45 1.58 -1.80 15.30
CA LYS A 45 0.72 -1.35 16.40
C LYS A 45 1.47 -0.44 17.38
N GLN A 46 2.75 -0.68 17.64
CA GLN A 46 3.56 0.23 18.46
C GLN A 46 3.77 1.58 17.78
N ARG A 47 3.97 1.59 16.45
CA ARG A 47 4.21 2.81 15.66
C ARG A 47 2.95 3.64 15.43
N TYR A 48 1.82 3.01 15.15
CA TYR A 48 0.58 3.68 14.75
C TYR A 48 -0.51 3.70 15.83
N GLY A 49 -0.34 2.97 16.95
CA GLY A 49 -1.27 2.96 18.06
C GLY A 49 -2.69 2.58 17.65
N THR A 50 -3.65 3.44 17.99
CA THR A 50 -5.08 3.25 17.69
C THR A 50 -5.43 3.35 16.21
N ASP A 51 -4.52 3.85 15.37
CA ASP A 51 -4.69 3.91 13.92
C ASP A 51 -4.32 2.59 13.23
N ALA A 52 -3.86 1.56 13.95
CA ALA A 52 -3.55 0.22 13.44
C ALA A 52 -4.55 -0.81 13.98
N VAL A 53 -5.50 -1.23 13.14
CA VAL A 53 -6.62 -2.10 13.54
C VAL A 53 -6.67 -3.34 12.66
N VAL A 54 -6.76 -4.52 13.29
CA VAL A 54 -6.97 -5.79 12.57
C VAL A 54 -8.41 -5.85 12.06
N GLN A 55 -8.56 -6.18 10.78
CA GLN A 55 -9.85 -6.34 10.09
C GLN A 55 -9.85 -7.58 9.20
N ALA A 56 -11.03 -8.16 9.01
CA ALA A 56 -11.27 -9.12 7.93
C ALA A 56 -11.72 -8.33 6.69
N LEU A 57 -10.92 -8.40 5.63
CA LEU A 57 -11.17 -7.70 4.37
C LEU A 57 -11.66 -8.68 3.30
N PRO A 58 -12.48 -8.22 2.34
CA PRO A 58 -12.89 -9.04 1.21
C PRO A 58 -11.69 -9.38 0.33
N GLY A 59 -11.52 -10.65 0.01
CA GLY A 59 -10.61 -11.20 -0.96
C GLY A 59 -11.30 -11.51 -2.30
N ALA A 60 -10.62 -12.29 -3.13
CA ALA A 60 -11.20 -12.85 -4.35
C ALA A 60 -12.23 -13.93 -4.01
N GLU A 61 -13.11 -14.25 -4.96
CA GLU A 61 -14.05 -15.39 -4.87
C GLU A 61 -14.97 -15.37 -3.63
N GLY A 62 -15.20 -14.19 -3.07
CA GLY A 62 -16.04 -14.01 -1.88
C GLY A 62 -15.38 -14.38 -0.56
N GLU A 63 -14.13 -14.78 -0.56
CA GLU A 63 -13.38 -15.07 0.66
C GLU A 63 -13.06 -13.80 1.46
N LYS A 64 -12.62 -14.00 2.70
CA LYS A 64 -12.11 -12.93 3.56
C LYS A 64 -10.71 -13.29 4.03
N TYR A 65 -9.84 -12.33 4.05
CA TYR A 65 -8.51 -12.47 4.61
C TYR A 65 -8.28 -11.49 5.77
N ARG A 66 -7.40 -11.89 6.68
CA ARG A 66 -7.01 -11.06 7.81
C ARG A 66 -5.96 -10.04 7.37
N ALA A 67 -6.18 -8.77 7.69
CA ALA A 67 -5.22 -7.69 7.42
C ALA A 67 -5.08 -6.76 8.64
N LEU A 68 -3.94 -6.12 8.78
CA LEU A 68 -3.80 -4.93 9.61
C LEU A 68 -4.10 -3.71 8.76
N VAL A 69 -5.07 -2.91 9.19
CA VAL A 69 -5.46 -1.70 8.46
C VAL A 69 -4.94 -0.49 9.22
N LEU A 70 -4.11 0.30 8.56
CA LEU A 70 -3.71 1.61 9.06
C LEU A 70 -4.75 2.66 8.64
N PHE A 71 -5.02 3.59 9.54
CA PHE A 71 -5.96 4.70 9.34
C PHE A 71 -7.36 4.25 8.88
N PRO A 72 -8.03 3.30 9.58
CA PRO A 72 -9.27 2.70 9.12
C PRO A 72 -10.42 3.69 8.95
N LYS A 73 -10.38 4.85 9.63
CA LYS A 73 -11.40 5.90 9.57
C LYS A 73 -11.12 6.99 8.54
N ALA A 74 -9.92 7.05 7.98
CA ALA A 74 -9.50 8.05 7.00
C ALA A 74 -9.26 7.37 5.64
N THR A 75 -10.29 7.35 4.79
CA THR A 75 -10.27 6.58 3.54
C THR A 75 -9.15 6.98 2.60
N ASP A 76 -8.77 8.26 2.57
CA ASP A 76 -7.68 8.79 1.74
C ASP A 76 -6.27 8.48 2.29
N ARG A 77 -6.19 7.94 3.52
CA ARG A 77 -4.94 7.51 4.18
C ARG A 77 -4.86 6.00 4.38
N ARG A 78 -5.97 5.30 4.16
CA ARG A 78 -6.11 3.87 4.48
C ARG A 78 -5.10 3.02 3.73
N ILE A 79 -4.41 2.14 4.47
CA ILE A 79 -3.51 1.11 3.96
C ILE A 79 -3.91 -0.23 4.57
N ALA A 80 -4.09 -1.25 3.74
CA ALA A 80 -4.25 -2.62 4.20
C ALA A 80 -2.90 -3.34 4.10
N ILE A 81 -2.50 -4.07 5.14
CA ILE A 81 -1.23 -4.78 5.22
C ILE A 81 -1.52 -6.27 5.34
N ALA A 82 -0.98 -7.05 4.42
CA ALA A 82 -0.95 -8.50 4.47
C ALA A 82 0.33 -9.00 5.15
N PHE A 83 0.29 -10.22 5.71
CA PHE A 83 1.39 -10.85 6.40
C PHE A 83 1.69 -12.21 5.78
N THR A 84 2.91 -12.72 6.00
CA THR A 84 3.37 -14.01 5.46
C THR A 84 2.61 -15.21 6.01
N ASP A 85 1.97 -15.06 7.16
CA ASP A 85 1.15 -16.09 7.78
C ASP A 85 0.02 -15.50 8.64
N ASP A 86 -0.94 -16.34 9.04
CA ASP A 86 -2.08 -15.97 9.89
C ASP A 86 -1.70 -15.55 11.31
N LYS A 87 -0.49 -15.87 11.76
CA LYS A 87 0.06 -15.48 13.07
C LYS A 87 0.69 -14.09 13.04
N ALA A 88 0.48 -13.36 11.94
CA ALA A 88 1.00 -12.02 11.73
C ALA A 88 2.54 -11.96 11.81
N GLY A 89 3.18 -12.86 11.09
CA GLY A 89 4.60 -12.86 10.85
C GLY A 89 5.10 -11.52 10.31
N ARG A 90 5.96 -11.53 9.32
CA ARG A 90 6.40 -10.29 8.68
C ARG A 90 5.38 -9.80 7.65
N ALA A 91 5.33 -8.49 7.43
CA ALA A 91 4.52 -7.90 6.37
C ALA A 91 4.98 -8.45 5.01
N SER A 92 4.04 -9.02 4.25
CA SER A 92 4.26 -9.52 2.88
C SER A 92 3.94 -8.47 1.82
N GLY A 93 3.20 -7.43 2.19
CA GLY A 93 2.86 -6.34 1.30
C GLY A 93 1.85 -5.39 1.89
N LEU A 94 1.60 -4.33 1.15
CA LEU A 94 0.58 -3.35 1.47
C LEU A 94 -0.31 -3.06 0.24
N THR A 95 -1.55 -2.63 0.50
CA THR A 95 -2.52 -2.30 -0.55
C THR A 95 -3.26 -1.02 -0.21
N LEU A 96 -3.36 -0.14 -1.21
CA LEU A 96 -4.25 1.02 -1.23
C LEU A 96 -5.47 0.67 -2.07
N ARG A 97 -6.66 0.79 -1.51
CA ARG A 97 -7.94 0.58 -2.21
C ARG A 97 -9.11 1.16 -1.43
N ASP A 98 -10.31 1.03 -1.94
CA ASP A 98 -11.56 1.43 -1.30
C ASP A 98 -11.72 2.96 -1.12
N ALA A 99 -10.96 3.75 -1.89
CA ALA A 99 -11.07 5.20 -1.92
C ALA A 99 -10.97 5.72 -3.36
N LYS A 100 -11.50 6.93 -3.59
CA LYS A 100 -11.40 7.59 -4.90
C LYS A 100 -10.03 8.23 -5.11
N THR A 101 -9.38 8.63 -4.03
CA THR A 101 -8.06 9.29 -4.00
C THR A 101 -7.29 8.78 -2.80
N SER A 102 -5.97 8.92 -2.84
CA SER A 102 -5.12 8.62 -1.70
C SER A 102 -4.06 9.71 -1.54
N ARG A 103 -3.65 9.97 -0.30
CA ARG A 103 -2.49 10.82 0.02
C ARG A 103 -1.16 10.08 -0.19
N TRP A 104 -1.24 8.78 -0.40
CA TRP A 104 -0.10 7.94 -0.72
C TRP A 104 0.09 7.87 -2.23
N SER A 105 1.33 7.80 -2.67
CA SER A 105 1.68 7.65 -4.08
C SER A 105 2.88 6.74 -4.27
N ILE A 106 2.99 6.14 -5.45
CA ILE A 106 4.15 5.34 -5.87
C ILE A 106 4.57 5.83 -7.24
N GLY A 107 5.78 6.39 -7.35
CA GLY A 107 6.25 6.95 -8.61
C GLY A 107 5.36 8.07 -9.18
N GLY A 108 4.67 8.80 -8.32
CA GLY A 108 3.69 9.83 -8.70
C GLY A 108 2.30 9.29 -9.05
N ILE A 109 2.08 7.98 -8.99
CA ILE A 109 0.78 7.32 -9.23
C ILE A 109 0.04 7.18 -7.91
N THR A 110 -1.24 7.48 -7.90
CA THR A 110 -2.13 7.35 -6.74
C THR A 110 -3.47 6.76 -7.15
N LEU A 111 -4.35 6.46 -6.18
CA LEU A 111 -5.74 6.09 -6.48
C LEU A 111 -6.41 7.23 -7.25
N GLY A 112 -7.15 6.88 -8.30
CA GLY A 112 -7.77 7.85 -9.21
C GLY A 112 -6.88 8.30 -10.36
N SER A 113 -5.58 7.98 -10.38
CA SER A 113 -4.72 8.27 -11.54
C SER A 113 -5.30 7.67 -12.81
N SER A 114 -5.25 8.44 -13.89
CA SER A 114 -5.74 8.02 -15.20
C SER A 114 -4.79 7.03 -15.88
N LEU A 115 -5.32 6.31 -16.87
CA LEU A 115 -4.54 5.42 -17.73
C LEU A 115 -3.35 6.16 -18.39
N ALA A 116 -3.56 7.41 -18.83
CA ALA A 116 -2.54 8.24 -19.47
C ALA A 116 -1.41 8.63 -18.50
N GLU A 117 -1.74 8.96 -17.24
CA GLU A 117 -0.72 9.27 -16.21
C GLU A 117 0.15 8.05 -15.91
N VAL A 118 -0.45 6.86 -15.77
CA VAL A 118 0.31 5.62 -15.55
C VAL A 118 1.17 5.27 -16.77
N GLN A 119 0.64 5.43 -18.00
CA GLN A 119 1.43 5.19 -19.22
C GLN A 119 2.60 6.20 -19.35
N LYS A 120 2.38 7.45 -18.97
CA LYS A 120 3.45 8.46 -18.91
C LYS A 120 4.54 8.07 -17.91
N ALA A 121 4.16 7.62 -16.71
CA ALA A 121 5.11 7.15 -15.70
C ALA A 121 5.88 5.90 -16.14
N ASN A 122 5.22 4.98 -16.84
CA ASN A 122 5.85 3.79 -17.41
C ASN A 122 6.75 4.11 -18.62
N GLY A 123 6.51 5.22 -19.32
CA GLY A 123 7.23 5.65 -20.52
C GLY A 123 6.85 4.94 -21.81
N LYS A 124 5.93 3.97 -21.74
CA LYS A 124 5.42 3.23 -22.91
C LYS A 124 4.11 2.51 -22.58
N PRO A 125 3.34 2.04 -23.59
CA PRO A 125 2.16 1.21 -23.39
C PRO A 125 2.48 -0.06 -22.60
N PHE A 126 1.47 -0.56 -21.88
CA PHE A 126 1.52 -1.79 -21.06
C PHE A 126 0.27 -2.64 -21.32
N LEU A 127 0.21 -3.85 -20.77
CA LEU A 127 -0.96 -4.72 -20.87
C LEU A 127 -1.73 -4.76 -19.56
N VAL A 128 -3.05 -4.76 -19.70
CA VAL A 128 -4.01 -4.89 -18.60
C VAL A 128 -4.83 -6.16 -18.84
N SER A 129 -5.12 -6.94 -17.78
CA SER A 129 -6.07 -8.06 -17.85
C SER A 129 -7.49 -7.55 -18.14
N GLY A 130 -8.31 -8.38 -18.77
CA GLY A 130 -9.72 -8.08 -19.01
C GLY A 130 -10.45 -7.74 -17.70
N PHE A 131 -11.57 -7.05 -17.80
CA PHE A 131 -12.35 -6.55 -16.66
C PHE A 131 -13.53 -7.49 -16.35
N GLU A 132 -14.35 -7.13 -15.36
CA GLU A 132 -15.59 -7.80 -14.94
C GLU A 132 -15.38 -9.24 -14.44
N TRP A 133 -14.27 -9.48 -13.73
CA TRP A 133 -13.99 -10.69 -12.97
C TRP A 133 -13.00 -10.38 -11.83
N ASP A 134 -12.82 -11.29 -10.88
CA ASP A 134 -12.12 -11.02 -9.61
C ASP A 134 -10.68 -10.53 -9.78
N TYR A 135 -9.97 -11.04 -10.78
CA TYR A 135 -8.59 -10.64 -11.10
C TYR A 135 -8.50 -9.68 -12.30
N GLY A 136 -9.64 -9.06 -12.66
CA GLY A 136 -9.71 -8.13 -13.78
C GLY A 136 -9.08 -6.77 -13.51
N GLY A 137 -8.56 -6.15 -14.58
CA GLY A 137 -8.03 -4.79 -14.53
C GLY A 137 -6.60 -4.62 -14.03
N PHE A 138 -5.92 -5.69 -13.63
CA PHE A 138 -4.51 -5.61 -13.23
C PHE A 138 -3.57 -5.41 -14.42
N VAL A 139 -2.53 -4.60 -14.22
CA VAL A 139 -1.42 -4.56 -15.17
C VAL A 139 -0.68 -5.89 -15.12
N THR A 140 -0.61 -6.58 -16.27
CA THR A 140 -0.01 -7.91 -16.41
C THR A 140 1.38 -7.88 -17.03
N ASP A 141 1.71 -6.81 -17.75
CA ASP A 141 3.01 -6.68 -18.40
C ASP A 141 3.32 -5.20 -18.68
N TRP A 142 4.33 -4.67 -18.06
CA TRP A 142 4.80 -3.30 -18.23
C TRP A 142 5.57 -3.07 -19.54
N LYS A 143 5.78 -4.11 -20.34
CA LYS A 143 6.52 -4.09 -21.60
C LYS A 143 7.95 -3.53 -21.48
N GLY A 144 8.60 -3.78 -20.34
CA GLY A 144 9.93 -3.25 -20.04
C GLY A 144 9.97 -1.72 -19.88
N GLY A 145 8.85 -1.11 -19.51
CA GLY A 145 8.80 0.29 -19.12
C GLY A 145 9.40 0.55 -17.73
N ALA A 146 9.41 1.80 -17.30
CA ALA A 146 10.02 2.20 -16.03
C ALA A 146 9.41 1.48 -14.81
N LEU A 147 8.09 1.19 -14.86
CA LEU A 147 7.35 0.52 -13.78
C LEU A 147 7.54 -1.02 -13.77
N SER A 148 8.26 -1.59 -14.76
CA SER A 148 8.65 -3.01 -14.73
C SER A 148 9.77 -3.31 -13.75
N ARG A 149 10.48 -2.28 -13.31
CA ARG A 149 11.60 -2.43 -12.39
C ARG A 149 11.08 -2.49 -10.96
N PRO A 150 11.63 -3.37 -10.13
CA PRO A 150 11.37 -3.31 -8.69
C PRO A 150 11.69 -1.91 -8.15
N LEU A 151 10.99 -1.50 -7.10
CA LEU A 151 11.41 -0.35 -6.30
C LEU A 151 12.81 -0.62 -5.74
N GLN A 152 13.49 0.43 -5.31
CA GLN A 152 14.69 0.26 -4.50
C GLN A 152 14.38 -0.73 -3.36
N ASP A 153 15.28 -1.66 -3.09
CA ASP A 153 15.14 -2.76 -2.12
C ASP A 153 14.20 -3.92 -2.57
N GLY A 154 13.87 -4.01 -3.86
CA GLY A 154 13.31 -5.22 -4.48
C GLY A 154 11.79 -5.36 -4.44
N CYS A 155 11.04 -4.41 -3.91
CA CYS A 155 9.58 -4.50 -3.87
C CYS A 155 8.94 -4.34 -5.25
N ILE A 156 7.88 -5.11 -5.49
CA ILE A 156 7.14 -5.11 -6.75
C ILE A 156 5.84 -4.34 -6.60
N VAL A 157 5.61 -3.40 -7.52
CA VAL A 157 4.37 -2.62 -7.60
C VAL A 157 3.35 -3.32 -8.47
N THR A 158 2.13 -3.45 -7.96
CA THR A 158 0.95 -3.90 -8.72
C THR A 158 -0.05 -2.76 -8.84
N ILE A 159 -0.67 -2.60 -10.02
CA ILE A 159 -1.68 -1.59 -10.27
C ILE A 159 -2.89 -2.25 -10.89
N ARG A 160 -4.07 -1.90 -10.37
CA ARG A 160 -5.36 -2.31 -10.91
C ARG A 160 -6.15 -1.10 -11.37
N PHE A 161 -6.70 -1.20 -12.55
CA PHE A 161 -7.63 -0.24 -13.12
C PHE A 161 -9.07 -0.70 -12.95
N GLY A 162 -9.97 0.27 -12.85
CA GLY A 162 -11.41 0.01 -12.82
C GLY A 162 -12.22 1.28 -13.04
N LYS A 163 -13.52 1.12 -13.14
CA LYS A 163 -14.50 2.20 -13.21
C LYS A 163 -15.82 1.70 -12.65
N LYS A 164 -16.56 2.58 -11.99
CA LYS A 164 -17.89 2.26 -11.45
C LYS A 164 -18.90 1.84 -12.53
N ALA A 165 -18.81 2.41 -13.73
CA ALA A 165 -19.55 1.94 -14.89
C ALA A 165 -18.89 0.68 -15.45
N GLY A 166 -19.63 -0.37 -15.68
CA GLY A 166 -19.13 -1.64 -16.20
C GLY A 166 -18.30 -1.49 -17.46
N ALA A 167 -17.37 -2.41 -17.68
CA ALA A 167 -16.49 -2.39 -18.83
C ALA A 167 -17.23 -2.79 -20.11
N PRO A 168 -16.83 -2.23 -21.27
CA PRO A 168 -17.29 -2.73 -22.57
C PRO A 168 -17.01 -4.23 -22.72
N ARG A 169 -17.92 -4.95 -23.36
CA ARG A 169 -17.81 -6.41 -23.54
C ARG A 169 -16.49 -6.84 -24.18
N SER A 170 -15.96 -6.02 -25.10
CA SER A 170 -14.66 -6.30 -25.76
C SER A 170 -13.46 -6.17 -24.84
N LEU A 171 -13.63 -5.63 -23.64
CA LEU A 171 -12.59 -5.47 -22.62
C LEU A 171 -12.79 -6.42 -21.43
N SER A 172 -13.86 -7.26 -21.45
CA SER A 172 -14.27 -8.06 -20.29
C SER A 172 -13.93 -9.53 -20.47
N GLY A 173 -13.65 -10.21 -19.37
CA GLY A 173 -13.48 -11.66 -19.29
C GLY A 173 -12.05 -12.10 -18.94
N ASP A 174 -11.97 -13.32 -18.41
CA ASP A 174 -10.72 -14.02 -18.17
C ASP A 174 -10.00 -14.34 -19.48
N GLY A 175 -8.68 -14.28 -19.48
CA GLY A 175 -7.85 -14.49 -20.67
C GLY A 175 -7.77 -13.29 -21.61
N VAL A 176 -8.61 -12.27 -21.47
CA VAL A 176 -8.51 -11.03 -22.23
C VAL A 176 -7.29 -10.23 -21.76
N LYS A 177 -6.49 -9.75 -22.73
CA LYS A 177 -5.37 -8.82 -22.48
C LYS A 177 -5.52 -7.63 -23.40
N VAL A 178 -5.48 -6.44 -22.83
CA VAL A 178 -5.73 -5.17 -23.53
C VAL A 178 -4.52 -4.26 -23.38
N ALA A 179 -4.04 -3.72 -24.50
CA ALA A 179 -3.00 -2.70 -24.46
C ALA A 179 -3.55 -1.38 -23.91
N SER A 180 -2.75 -0.67 -23.11
CA SER A 180 -3.16 0.59 -22.47
C SER A 180 -3.49 1.71 -23.48
N ASP A 181 -3.01 1.62 -24.71
CA ASP A 181 -3.31 2.51 -25.83
C ASP A 181 -4.47 2.03 -26.72
N ASN A 182 -5.17 0.94 -26.35
CA ASN A 182 -6.34 0.47 -27.06
C ASN A 182 -7.45 1.54 -27.06
N ALA A 183 -7.98 1.88 -28.25
CA ALA A 183 -8.94 2.95 -28.42
C ALA A 183 -10.21 2.79 -27.54
N THR A 184 -10.71 1.55 -27.37
CA THR A 184 -11.88 1.28 -26.53
C THR A 184 -11.55 1.48 -25.04
N LEU A 185 -10.38 1.03 -24.58
CA LEU A 185 -9.92 1.21 -23.21
C LEU A 185 -9.72 2.71 -22.90
N VAL A 186 -9.05 3.43 -23.79
CA VAL A 186 -8.85 4.88 -23.66
C VAL A 186 -10.18 5.64 -23.62
N LYS A 187 -11.14 5.28 -24.50
CA LYS A 187 -12.47 5.89 -24.50
C LYS A 187 -13.27 5.56 -23.24
N TRP A 188 -13.15 4.34 -22.71
CA TRP A 188 -13.82 3.95 -21.46
C TRP A 188 -13.22 4.69 -20.27
N ALA A 189 -11.93 5.07 -20.34
CA ALA A 189 -11.21 5.88 -19.36
C ALA A 189 -11.30 5.33 -17.92
N PRO A 190 -10.80 4.12 -17.65
CA PRO A 190 -10.68 3.62 -16.28
C PRO A 190 -9.62 4.41 -15.51
N VAL A 191 -9.71 4.36 -14.19
CA VAL A 191 -8.73 4.96 -13.29
C VAL A 191 -8.11 3.89 -12.39
N VAL A 192 -7.00 4.21 -11.76
CA VAL A 192 -6.38 3.34 -10.75
C VAL A 192 -7.32 3.21 -9.57
N THR A 193 -7.73 1.98 -9.26
CA THR A 193 -8.61 1.63 -8.14
C THR A 193 -7.90 0.88 -7.03
N GLU A 194 -6.74 0.29 -7.34
CA GLU A 194 -5.91 -0.41 -6.37
C GLU A 194 -4.43 -0.26 -6.73
N ILE A 195 -3.61 -0.08 -5.71
CA ILE A 195 -2.15 -0.09 -5.81
C ILE A 195 -1.64 -1.02 -4.72
N GLY A 196 -0.88 -2.04 -5.10
CA GLY A 196 -0.20 -2.95 -4.19
C GLY A 196 1.32 -2.76 -4.23
N VAL A 197 1.96 -3.01 -3.11
CA VAL A 197 3.41 -3.21 -3.01
C VAL A 197 3.63 -4.57 -2.37
N ASN A 198 4.23 -5.47 -3.10
CA ASN A 198 4.62 -6.79 -2.60
C ASN A 198 6.08 -6.72 -2.16
N PHE A 199 6.34 -7.14 -0.94
CA PHE A 199 7.68 -7.19 -0.40
C PHE A 199 8.41 -8.44 -0.90
N PRO A 200 9.75 -8.41 -1.05
CA PRO A 200 10.52 -9.58 -1.45
C PRO A 200 10.41 -10.68 -0.39
N ASP A 201 10.33 -11.93 -0.86
CA ASP A 201 10.56 -13.10 -0.01
C ASP A 201 12.06 -13.12 0.37
N GLU A 202 12.37 -13.37 1.64
CA GLU A 202 13.74 -13.59 2.11
C GLU A 202 14.20 -15.02 1.90
#